data_8a052a3320daa27679ca0fd18ebb9602
#
_entry.id   8a052a3320daa27679ca0fd18ebb9602
#
_cell.length_a   1.000
_cell.length_b   1.000
_cell.length_c   1.000
_cell.angle_alpha   90.00
_cell.angle_beta   90.00
_cell.angle_gamma   90.00
#
_symmetry.space_group_name_H-M   'P 1'
#
loop_
_entity.id
_entity.type
_entity.pdbx_description
1 polymer ?
#
loop_
_entity_poly.entity_id
_entity_poly.type
_entity_poly.pdbx_seq_one_letter_code
_entity_poly.pdbx_strand_id
1 'polypeptide(L)'
;MKPVWIYDTKDDTDATIVIEETDEGVFLYTANQVDKRGENGKATVADCNIRKFNALTGELIWQKDYQCVYNYYINGGALGTPILGKDDISNMVIFNICFTGSNSDGTMVALDKKTGNEIWKKKLASYSWCSPLDFKSSDGKTYMVYSDFAGKMYLLDPMNGKTLDSVSLEGNVESSPAIYNDTIVVGSYARKIFGIKVK
;
A
#
# COMPACT_ATOMS: atom_id res chain seq x y z
N MET A 1 19.47 -4.70 -23.98
CA MET A 1 18.23 -5.13 -23.32
C MET A 1 17.04 -4.85 -24.25
N LYS A 2 16.03 -5.70 -24.27
CA LYS A 2 14.79 -5.49 -25.04
C LYS A 2 13.61 -5.72 -24.10
N PRO A 3 12.51 -4.93 -24.20
CA PRO A 3 11.28 -5.24 -23.48
C PRO A 3 10.74 -6.59 -23.96
N VAL A 4 10.24 -7.41 -23.03
CA VAL A 4 9.57 -8.69 -23.34
C VAL A 4 8.09 -8.44 -23.57
N TRP A 5 7.51 -7.55 -22.78
CA TRP A 5 6.14 -7.05 -22.95
C TRP A 5 6.02 -5.63 -22.39
N ILE A 6 4.97 -4.93 -22.75
CA ILE A 6 4.64 -3.58 -22.29
C ILE A 6 3.13 -3.54 -22.03
N TYR A 7 2.73 -2.94 -20.91
CA TYR A 7 1.33 -2.67 -20.57
C TYR A 7 1.16 -1.17 -20.31
N ASP A 8 0.14 -0.56 -20.90
CA ASP A 8 -0.19 0.85 -20.70
C ASP A 8 -1.07 1.00 -19.45
N THR A 9 -0.50 1.52 -18.36
CA THR A 9 -1.18 1.73 -17.07
C THR A 9 -2.14 2.92 -17.05
N LYS A 10 -2.08 3.78 -18.05
CA LYS A 10 -2.86 5.02 -18.22
C LYS A 10 -2.52 6.16 -17.25
N ASP A 11 -1.77 5.89 -16.22
CA ASP A 11 -1.28 6.86 -15.25
C ASP A 11 0.07 6.38 -14.67
N ASP A 12 0.73 7.19 -13.85
CA ASP A 12 2.05 6.91 -13.32
C ASP A 12 2.04 5.71 -12.34
N THR A 13 3.17 5.05 -12.20
CA THR A 13 3.35 3.90 -11.31
C THR A 13 4.58 4.13 -10.44
N ASP A 14 4.38 4.61 -9.21
CA ASP A 14 5.45 4.89 -8.25
C ASP A 14 5.74 3.74 -7.31
N ALA A 15 4.69 3.01 -6.92
CA ALA A 15 4.82 1.88 -6.01
C ALA A 15 5.71 0.79 -6.62
N THR A 16 6.62 0.25 -5.81
CA THR A 16 7.43 -0.90 -6.23
C THR A 16 6.53 -2.10 -6.51
N ILE A 17 6.71 -2.71 -7.66
CA ILE A 17 6.00 -3.92 -8.07
C ILE A 17 6.50 -5.09 -7.20
N VAL A 18 5.55 -5.89 -6.68
CA VAL A 18 5.88 -7.12 -5.96
C VAL A 18 5.64 -8.34 -6.85
N ILE A 19 6.55 -9.32 -6.76
CA ILE A 19 6.52 -10.53 -7.57
C ILE A 19 6.32 -11.74 -6.66
N GLU A 20 5.44 -12.64 -7.09
CA GLU A 20 5.16 -13.92 -6.44
C GLU A 20 5.42 -15.06 -7.40
N GLU A 21 6.24 -16.01 -6.95
CA GLU A 21 6.46 -17.27 -7.64
C GLU A 21 5.68 -18.37 -6.91
N THR A 22 4.87 -19.12 -7.64
CA THR A 22 4.06 -20.24 -7.15
C THR A 22 4.15 -21.42 -8.12
N ASP A 23 3.60 -22.56 -7.73
CA ASP A 23 3.48 -23.73 -8.63
C ASP A 23 2.58 -23.45 -9.84
N GLU A 24 1.69 -22.44 -9.76
CA GLU A 24 0.80 -22.02 -10.85
C GLU A 24 1.46 -21.05 -11.82
N GLY A 25 2.61 -20.46 -11.46
CA GLY A 25 3.35 -19.51 -12.30
C GLY A 25 3.95 -18.34 -11.53
N VAL A 26 4.46 -17.37 -12.28
CA VAL A 26 5.04 -16.14 -11.73
C VAL A 26 4.09 -14.99 -11.97
N PHE A 27 3.71 -14.32 -10.91
CA PHE A 27 2.74 -13.23 -10.92
C PHE A 27 3.37 -11.93 -10.40
N LEU A 28 2.87 -10.80 -10.87
CA LEU A 28 3.19 -9.50 -10.31
C LEU A 28 1.93 -8.76 -9.90
N TYR A 29 2.07 -7.96 -8.83
CA TYR A 29 1.01 -7.09 -8.32
C TYR A 29 1.51 -5.65 -8.33
N THR A 30 0.70 -4.75 -8.85
CA THR A 30 1.01 -3.34 -8.97
C THR A 30 -0.24 -2.49 -8.86
N ALA A 31 -0.05 -1.20 -8.66
CA ALA A 31 -1.12 -0.21 -8.75
C ALA A 31 -0.54 1.08 -9.33
N ASN A 32 -1.38 1.88 -9.99
CA ASN A 32 -1.00 3.22 -10.40
C ASN A 32 -1.37 4.24 -9.31
N GLN A 33 -0.64 5.32 -9.29
CA GLN A 33 -1.09 6.55 -8.65
C GLN A 33 -2.16 7.23 -9.53
N VAL A 34 -2.74 8.29 -9.04
CA VAL A 34 -3.64 9.16 -9.78
C VAL A 34 -2.99 10.53 -9.85
N ASP A 35 -2.30 10.79 -10.97
CA ASP A 35 -1.46 11.99 -11.18
C ASP A 35 -1.94 12.88 -12.33
N LYS A 36 -3.10 12.62 -12.90
CA LYS A 36 -3.67 13.49 -13.93
C LYS A 36 -3.97 14.85 -13.32
N ARG A 37 -3.19 15.84 -13.71
CA ARG A 37 -3.35 17.20 -13.21
C ARG A 37 -4.61 17.81 -13.78
N GLY A 38 -5.59 18.07 -12.90
CA GLY A 38 -6.85 18.69 -13.27
C GLY A 38 -6.64 20.07 -13.90
N GLU A 39 -7.48 20.44 -14.86
CA GLU A 39 -7.51 21.76 -15.45
C GLU A 39 -7.81 22.83 -14.38
N ASN A 40 -7.04 23.93 -14.42
CA ASN A 40 -7.23 25.08 -13.52
C ASN A 40 -7.11 24.79 -12.01
N GLY A 41 -6.35 23.75 -11.60
CA GLY A 41 -6.13 23.41 -10.19
C GLY A 41 -7.36 22.95 -9.43
N LYS A 42 -8.45 22.61 -10.12
CA LYS A 42 -9.65 22.01 -9.50
C LYS A 42 -9.37 20.56 -9.16
N ALA A 43 -9.88 20.12 -8.02
CA ALA A 43 -9.90 18.71 -7.66
C ALA A 43 -10.68 17.91 -8.71
N THR A 44 -10.08 16.81 -9.17
CA THR A 44 -10.69 15.87 -10.09
C THR A 44 -10.69 14.47 -9.47
N VAL A 45 -11.34 13.55 -10.13
CA VAL A 45 -11.48 12.17 -9.69
C VAL A 45 -11.02 11.25 -10.82
N ALA A 46 -10.20 10.25 -10.51
CA ALA A 46 -9.82 9.18 -11.43
C ALA A 46 -9.58 7.89 -10.65
N ASP A 47 -9.41 6.78 -11.37
CA ASP A 47 -9.27 5.48 -10.75
C ASP A 47 -7.81 5.10 -10.51
N CYS A 48 -7.50 4.71 -9.28
CA CYS A 48 -6.33 3.91 -8.94
C CYS A 48 -6.66 2.46 -9.28
N ASN A 49 -5.95 1.89 -10.25
CA ASN A 49 -6.16 0.52 -10.69
C ASN A 49 -5.13 -0.39 -10.05
N ILE A 50 -5.57 -1.28 -9.19
CA ILE A 50 -4.75 -2.38 -8.65
C ILE A 50 -4.85 -3.56 -9.62
N ARG A 51 -3.72 -4.15 -10.00
CA ARG A 51 -3.65 -5.18 -11.03
C ARG A 51 -2.77 -6.34 -10.63
N LYS A 52 -3.18 -7.55 -11.07
CA LYS A 52 -2.35 -8.74 -11.12
C LYS A 52 -2.09 -9.12 -12.56
N PHE A 53 -0.84 -9.44 -12.86
CA PHE A 53 -0.42 -9.92 -14.17
C PHE A 53 0.31 -11.24 -14.07
N ASN A 54 0.32 -11.98 -15.17
CA ASN A 54 1.36 -12.97 -15.41
C ASN A 54 2.67 -12.23 -15.68
N ALA A 55 3.68 -12.43 -14.85
CA ALA A 55 4.94 -11.68 -14.91
C ALA A 55 5.76 -12.00 -16.17
N LEU A 56 5.58 -13.17 -16.76
CA LEU A 56 6.34 -13.61 -17.93
C LEU A 56 5.72 -13.13 -19.26
N THR A 57 4.39 -13.01 -19.30
CA THR A 57 3.66 -12.69 -20.55
C THR A 57 3.10 -11.27 -20.57
N GLY A 58 2.94 -10.61 -19.42
CA GLY A 58 2.25 -9.33 -19.28
C GLY A 58 0.74 -9.43 -19.39
N GLU A 59 0.17 -10.63 -19.39
CA GLU A 59 -1.28 -10.85 -19.42
C GLU A 59 -1.91 -10.36 -18.13
N LEU A 60 -2.94 -9.49 -18.24
CA LEU A 60 -3.73 -9.02 -17.12
C LEU A 60 -4.65 -10.15 -16.63
N ILE A 61 -4.51 -10.55 -15.36
CA ILE A 61 -5.32 -11.61 -14.74
C ILE A 61 -6.56 -11.02 -14.10
N TRP A 62 -6.38 -9.96 -13.29
CA TRP A 62 -7.49 -9.20 -12.72
C TRP A 62 -7.10 -7.75 -12.46
N GLN A 63 -8.10 -6.89 -12.43
CA GLN A 63 -8.00 -5.49 -12.05
C GLN A 63 -9.10 -5.13 -11.06
N LYS A 64 -8.74 -4.31 -10.06
CA LYS A 64 -9.65 -3.72 -9.08
C LYS A 64 -9.46 -2.22 -9.04
N ASP A 65 -10.55 -1.47 -9.18
CA ASP A 65 -10.51 -0.02 -9.30
C ASP A 65 -10.99 0.66 -8.03
N TYR A 66 -10.28 1.73 -7.65
CA TYR A 66 -10.63 2.59 -6.52
C TYR A 66 -10.60 4.04 -6.96
N GLN A 67 -11.74 4.70 -6.85
CA GLN A 67 -11.84 6.11 -7.17
C GLN A 67 -11.04 6.96 -6.19
N CYS A 68 -10.16 7.82 -6.71
CA CYS A 68 -9.33 8.72 -5.93
C CYS A 68 -9.51 10.17 -6.39
N VAL A 69 -9.44 11.08 -5.44
CA VAL A 69 -9.38 12.52 -5.71
C VAL A 69 -7.92 12.89 -6.00
N TYR A 70 -7.72 13.81 -6.92
CA TYR A 70 -6.41 14.44 -7.17
C TYR A 70 -6.60 15.90 -7.59
N ASN A 71 -5.55 16.68 -7.44
CA ASN A 71 -5.49 18.06 -7.91
C ASN A 71 -4.08 18.40 -8.43
N TYR A 72 -3.89 19.65 -8.83
CA TYR A 72 -2.59 20.09 -9.39
C TYR A 72 -1.37 19.85 -8.48
N TYR A 73 -1.57 19.80 -7.16
CA TYR A 73 -0.47 19.74 -6.17
C TYR A 73 -0.33 18.38 -5.48
N ILE A 74 -1.36 17.51 -5.57
CA ILE A 74 -1.46 16.33 -4.72
C ILE A 74 -1.90 15.14 -5.58
N ASN A 75 -1.11 14.08 -5.56
CA ASN A 75 -1.39 12.84 -6.26
C ASN A 75 -2.14 11.86 -5.34
N GLY A 76 -3.20 11.28 -5.85
CA GLY A 76 -3.92 10.17 -5.20
C GLY A 76 -3.41 8.80 -5.62
N GLY A 77 -4.12 7.76 -5.23
CA GLY A 77 -3.82 6.39 -5.61
C GLY A 77 -2.77 5.71 -4.73
N ALA A 78 -2.10 4.69 -5.25
CA ALA A 78 -1.14 3.90 -4.50
C ALA A 78 0.29 4.33 -4.79
N LEU A 79 0.99 4.80 -3.75
CA LEU A 79 2.39 5.21 -3.83
C LEU A 79 3.32 4.26 -3.05
N GLY A 80 2.80 3.63 -1.98
CA GLY A 80 3.55 2.64 -1.20
C GLY A 80 3.56 1.25 -1.84
N THR A 81 4.68 0.53 -1.68
CA THR A 81 4.79 -0.88 -2.07
C THR A 81 3.77 -1.71 -1.28
N PRO A 82 2.98 -2.58 -1.92
CA PRO A 82 2.02 -3.42 -1.21
C PRO A 82 2.68 -4.51 -0.37
N ILE A 83 1.97 -5.00 0.66
CA ILE A 83 2.33 -6.25 1.32
C ILE A 83 1.91 -7.42 0.43
N LEU A 84 2.88 -8.25 0.07
CA LEU A 84 2.63 -9.57 -0.50
C LEU A 84 2.54 -10.56 0.66
N GLY A 85 1.33 -10.89 1.08
CA GLY A 85 1.06 -11.70 2.26
C GLY A 85 1.73 -13.08 2.21
N LYS A 86 2.19 -13.52 3.39
CA LYS A 86 2.81 -14.82 3.65
C LYS A 86 2.16 -15.45 4.87
N ASP A 87 2.48 -16.69 5.16
CA ASP A 87 1.97 -17.41 6.33
C ASP A 87 0.44 -17.27 6.49
N ASP A 88 -0.01 -16.68 7.58
CA ASP A 88 -1.43 -16.53 7.94
C ASP A 88 -2.24 -15.69 6.92
N ILE A 89 -1.55 -14.82 6.17
CA ILE A 89 -2.14 -13.95 5.16
C ILE A 89 -1.66 -14.28 3.73
N SER A 90 -1.22 -15.52 3.51
CA SER A 90 -0.64 -15.98 2.23
C SER A 90 -1.57 -15.81 1.03
N ASN A 91 -2.88 -15.76 1.24
CA ASN A 91 -3.87 -15.51 0.19
C ASN A 91 -4.12 -14.02 -0.11
N MET A 92 -3.46 -13.09 0.62
CA MET A 92 -3.75 -11.65 0.54
C MET A 92 -2.62 -10.86 -0.14
N VAL A 93 -3.00 -9.81 -0.85
CA VAL A 93 -2.15 -8.67 -1.19
C VAL A 93 -2.79 -7.41 -0.61
N ILE A 94 -2.02 -6.58 0.12
CA ILE A 94 -2.56 -5.45 0.87
C ILE A 94 -1.97 -4.14 0.34
N PHE A 95 -2.85 -3.23 -0.08
CA PHE A 95 -2.50 -1.91 -0.60
C PHE A 95 -3.02 -0.81 0.31
N ASN A 96 -2.26 0.27 0.44
CA ASN A 96 -2.75 1.56 0.91
C ASN A 96 -2.97 2.49 -0.29
N ILE A 97 -4.14 3.13 -0.30
CA ILE A 97 -4.60 3.98 -1.40
C ILE A 97 -4.91 5.36 -0.83
N CYS A 98 -4.27 6.38 -1.38
CA CYS A 98 -4.45 7.75 -0.94
C CYS A 98 -5.65 8.41 -1.59
N PHE A 99 -6.33 9.27 -0.84
CA PHE A 99 -7.38 10.19 -1.30
C PHE A 99 -8.62 9.51 -1.88
N THR A 100 -9.05 8.42 -1.28
CA THR A 100 -10.23 7.65 -1.74
C THR A 100 -11.58 8.30 -1.44
N GLY A 101 -11.63 9.36 -0.66
CA GLY A 101 -12.85 10.10 -0.35
C GLY A 101 -12.63 11.61 -0.35
N SER A 102 -11.42 12.03 0.03
CA SER A 102 -10.99 13.42 0.07
C SER A 102 -9.47 13.48 -0.11
N ASN A 103 -8.91 14.68 -0.27
CA ASN A 103 -7.45 14.89 -0.36
C ASN A 103 -6.75 14.88 1.02
N SER A 104 -7.34 14.28 2.03
CA SER A 104 -6.75 14.15 3.38
C SER A 104 -6.89 12.74 3.97
N ASP A 105 -7.67 11.88 3.34
CA ASP A 105 -7.92 10.50 3.80
C ASP A 105 -7.26 9.45 2.89
N GLY A 106 -7.48 8.19 3.22
CA GLY A 106 -7.06 7.05 2.43
C GLY A 106 -7.84 5.81 2.81
N THR A 107 -7.54 4.75 2.10
CA THR A 107 -8.10 3.42 2.34
C THR A 107 -6.99 2.38 2.29
N MET A 108 -6.99 1.43 3.21
CA MET A 108 -6.21 0.23 3.10
C MET A 108 -7.14 -0.93 2.73
N VAL A 109 -6.71 -1.75 1.78
CA VAL A 109 -7.49 -2.89 1.29
C VAL A 109 -6.65 -4.14 1.26
N ALA A 110 -7.22 -5.27 1.69
CA ALA A 110 -6.68 -6.59 1.41
C ALA A 110 -7.51 -7.24 0.32
N LEU A 111 -6.85 -7.65 -0.73
CA LEU A 111 -7.45 -8.36 -1.86
C LEU A 111 -6.99 -9.81 -1.85
N ASP A 112 -7.90 -10.70 -2.21
CA ASP A 112 -7.58 -12.09 -2.48
C ASP A 112 -6.68 -12.18 -3.72
N LYS A 113 -5.51 -12.77 -3.59
CA LYS A 113 -4.51 -12.85 -4.66
C LYS A 113 -5.00 -13.59 -5.90
N LYS A 114 -5.92 -14.54 -5.75
CA LYS A 114 -6.42 -15.35 -6.85
C LYS A 114 -7.49 -14.63 -7.65
N THR A 115 -8.40 -13.95 -6.96
CA THR A 115 -9.62 -13.41 -7.56
C THR A 115 -9.66 -11.89 -7.68
N GLY A 116 -8.81 -11.15 -6.91
CA GLY A 116 -8.88 -9.70 -6.78
C GLY A 116 -10.06 -9.20 -5.93
N ASN A 117 -10.83 -10.10 -5.31
CA ASN A 117 -11.95 -9.71 -4.45
C ASN A 117 -11.47 -9.10 -3.13
N GLU A 118 -12.20 -8.10 -2.63
CA GLU A 118 -11.92 -7.53 -1.31
C GLU A 118 -12.18 -8.57 -0.21
N ILE A 119 -11.15 -8.84 0.62
CA ILE A 119 -11.27 -9.60 1.86
C ILE A 119 -11.70 -8.66 2.98
N TRP A 120 -11.03 -7.52 3.08
CA TRP A 120 -11.41 -6.44 3.98
C TRP A 120 -10.96 -5.07 3.43
N LYS A 121 -11.62 -4.05 3.93
CA LYS A 121 -11.34 -2.64 3.61
C LYS A 121 -11.41 -1.80 4.88
N LYS A 122 -10.44 -0.90 5.05
CA LYS A 122 -10.31 0.00 6.19
C LYS A 122 -10.15 1.44 5.72
N LYS A 123 -11.00 2.34 6.19
CA LYS A 123 -10.76 3.77 6.05
C LYS A 123 -9.62 4.19 6.96
N LEU A 124 -8.64 4.90 6.42
CA LEU A 124 -7.52 5.47 7.16
C LEU A 124 -7.89 6.84 7.71
N ALA A 125 -7.36 7.19 8.88
CA ALA A 125 -7.59 8.49 9.51
C ALA A 125 -6.89 9.63 8.74
N SER A 126 -5.77 9.32 8.12
CA SER A 126 -5.03 10.18 7.21
C SER A 126 -4.43 9.31 6.11
N TYR A 127 -4.10 9.91 4.96
CA TYR A 127 -3.45 9.17 3.88
C TYR A 127 -2.03 8.72 4.25
N SER A 128 -1.52 7.75 3.52
CA SER A 128 -0.20 7.18 3.73
C SER A 128 0.50 6.97 2.39
N TRP A 129 1.67 7.55 2.23
CA TRP A 129 2.57 7.31 1.09
C TRP A 129 3.63 6.26 1.40
N CYS A 130 3.81 5.91 2.67
CA CYS A 130 4.78 4.88 3.05
C CYS A 130 4.27 3.48 2.67
N SER A 131 5.22 2.59 2.40
CA SER A 131 4.92 1.16 2.27
C SER A 131 4.55 0.59 3.64
N PRO A 132 3.43 -0.13 3.79
CA PRO A 132 3.17 -0.90 4.99
C PRO A 132 4.20 -2.05 5.09
N LEU A 133 4.42 -2.53 6.32
CA LEU A 133 5.34 -3.62 6.60
C LEU A 133 4.63 -4.69 7.42
N ASP A 134 4.70 -5.94 6.98
CA ASP A 134 4.28 -7.10 7.75
C ASP A 134 5.46 -7.78 8.44
N PHE A 135 5.19 -8.42 9.57
CA PHE A 135 6.19 -9.18 10.31
C PHE A 135 5.54 -10.27 11.15
N LYS A 136 6.30 -11.35 11.39
CA LYS A 136 5.91 -12.41 12.29
C LYS A 136 6.45 -12.16 13.69
N SER A 137 5.58 -12.13 14.68
CA SER A 137 5.96 -11.95 16.09
C SER A 137 6.34 -13.29 16.73
N SER A 138 6.95 -13.21 17.90
CA SER A 138 7.34 -14.38 18.70
C SER A 138 6.17 -15.26 19.14
N ASP A 139 4.93 -14.74 19.13
CA ASP A 139 3.71 -15.51 19.37
C ASP A 139 3.25 -16.34 18.16
N GLY A 140 4.00 -16.27 17.05
CA GLY A 140 3.73 -16.99 15.80
C GLY A 140 2.71 -16.34 14.88
N LYS A 141 2.13 -15.20 15.26
CA LYS A 141 1.15 -14.46 14.46
C LYS A 141 1.81 -13.44 13.57
N THR A 142 1.16 -13.16 12.44
CA THR A 142 1.53 -12.06 11.55
C THR A 142 0.86 -10.77 12.01
N TYR A 143 1.64 -9.70 12.06
CA TYR A 143 1.20 -8.33 12.31
C TYR A 143 1.62 -7.45 11.15
N MET A 144 1.01 -6.27 11.05
CA MET A 144 1.47 -5.25 10.11
C MET A 144 1.47 -3.86 10.74
N VAL A 145 2.36 -3.01 10.23
CA VAL A 145 2.41 -1.59 10.58
C VAL A 145 2.34 -0.72 9.34
N TYR A 146 1.75 0.44 9.50
CA TYR A 146 1.84 1.55 8.54
C TYR A 146 1.93 2.87 9.31
N SER A 147 2.48 3.88 8.66
CA SER A 147 2.50 5.25 9.18
C SER A 147 1.71 6.16 8.26
N ASP A 148 1.14 7.22 8.80
CA ASP A 148 0.33 8.17 8.04
C ASP A 148 0.95 9.58 7.99
N PHE A 149 0.38 10.42 7.15
CA PHE A 149 0.79 11.81 6.99
C PHE A 149 0.49 12.67 8.23
N ALA A 150 -0.40 12.26 9.12
CA ALA A 150 -0.65 12.92 10.39
C ALA A 150 0.42 12.61 11.46
N GLY A 151 1.41 11.78 11.15
CA GLY A 151 2.54 11.48 12.04
C GLY A 151 2.23 10.40 13.07
N LYS A 152 1.39 9.45 12.73
CA LYS A 152 1.14 8.27 13.56
C LYS A 152 1.58 7.00 12.86
N MET A 153 2.10 6.06 13.63
CA MET A 153 2.25 4.67 13.25
C MET A 153 1.19 3.83 13.94
N TYR A 154 0.63 2.89 13.21
CA TYR A 154 -0.41 1.99 13.68
C TYR A 154 0.06 0.54 13.55
N LEU A 155 -0.19 -0.24 14.60
CA LEU A 155 -0.09 -1.70 14.59
C LEU A 155 -1.47 -2.29 14.27
N LEU A 156 -1.55 -3.19 13.30
CA LEU A 156 -2.80 -3.80 12.86
C LEU A 156 -2.73 -5.33 12.87
N ASP A 157 -3.89 -5.93 13.02
CA ASP A 157 -4.13 -7.31 12.66
C ASP A 157 -4.37 -7.39 11.13
N PRO A 158 -3.48 -7.99 10.35
CA PRO A 158 -3.60 -8.03 8.89
C PRO A 158 -4.73 -8.93 8.40
N MET A 159 -5.27 -9.83 9.25
CA MET A 159 -6.39 -10.70 8.88
C MET A 159 -7.70 -9.92 8.65
N ASN A 160 -7.86 -8.77 9.30
CA ASN A 160 -9.11 -8.00 9.27
C ASN A 160 -8.94 -6.48 9.26
N GLY A 161 -7.70 -5.97 9.25
CA GLY A 161 -7.37 -4.55 9.26
C GLY A 161 -7.65 -3.83 10.58
N LYS A 162 -7.95 -4.56 11.69
CA LYS A 162 -8.22 -3.96 12.99
C LYS A 162 -6.96 -3.32 13.57
N THR A 163 -7.06 -2.05 13.99
CA THR A 163 -6.00 -1.38 14.75
C THR A 163 -5.89 -1.99 16.14
N LEU A 164 -4.70 -2.41 16.50
CA LEU A 164 -4.36 -2.99 17.81
C LEU A 164 -3.72 -1.95 18.71
N ASP A 165 -2.83 -1.11 18.14
CA ASP A 165 -2.12 -0.06 18.87
C ASP A 165 -1.69 1.07 17.93
N SER A 166 -1.24 2.19 18.49
CA SER A 166 -0.68 3.30 17.73
C SER A 166 0.28 4.15 18.55
N VAL A 167 1.26 4.77 17.89
CA VAL A 167 2.24 5.66 18.49
C VAL A 167 2.41 6.92 17.65
N SER A 168 2.63 8.07 18.31
CA SER A 168 2.94 9.34 17.63
C SER A 168 4.42 9.41 17.26
N LEU A 169 4.70 9.87 16.02
CA LEU A 169 6.03 10.12 15.48
C LEU A 169 6.34 11.62 15.35
N GLU A 170 5.52 12.45 15.98
CA GLU A 170 5.69 13.91 16.13
C GLU A 170 5.71 14.74 14.84
N GLY A 171 5.61 14.14 13.69
CA GLY A 171 5.57 14.80 12.37
C GLY A 171 5.16 13.82 11.29
N ASN A 172 4.72 14.29 10.13
CA ASN A 172 4.29 13.43 9.04
C ASN A 172 5.35 12.38 8.66
N VAL A 173 4.88 11.25 8.17
CA VAL A 173 5.73 10.13 7.79
C VAL A 173 5.47 9.74 6.35
N GLU A 174 6.53 9.79 5.55
CA GLU A 174 6.53 9.33 4.17
C GLU A 174 7.53 8.18 3.97
N SER A 175 8.46 8.01 4.93
CA SER A 175 9.41 6.91 4.90
C SER A 175 8.73 5.58 5.25
N SER A 176 9.13 4.53 4.54
CA SER A 176 8.70 3.17 4.86
C SER A 176 9.46 2.65 6.09
N PRO A 177 8.78 1.95 7.02
CA PRO A 177 9.42 1.36 8.19
C PRO A 177 10.27 0.15 7.81
N ALA A 178 11.26 -0.16 8.67
CA ALA A 178 11.98 -1.41 8.65
C ALA A 178 11.90 -2.07 10.02
N ILE A 179 12.04 -3.39 10.09
CA ILE A 179 12.03 -4.14 11.34
C ILE A 179 13.28 -5.00 11.48
N TYR A 180 13.82 -5.04 12.71
CA TYR A 180 14.85 -5.99 13.10
C TYR A 180 14.50 -6.56 14.47
N ASN A 181 14.37 -7.88 14.56
CA ASN A 181 13.79 -8.57 15.72
C ASN A 181 12.41 -7.98 16.08
N ASP A 182 12.27 -7.42 17.26
CA ASP A 182 11.05 -6.80 17.79
C ASP A 182 11.07 -5.26 17.73
N THR A 183 12.03 -4.66 17.01
CA THR A 183 12.21 -3.22 16.93
C THR A 183 11.95 -2.71 15.51
N ILE A 184 10.92 -1.89 15.39
CA ILE A 184 10.58 -1.16 14.14
C ILE A 184 11.35 0.15 14.15
N VAL A 185 11.98 0.48 13.03
CA VAL A 185 12.70 1.74 12.83
C VAL A 185 12.04 2.53 11.70
N VAL A 186 11.78 3.82 11.96
CA VAL A 186 11.13 4.72 10.99
C VAL A 186 11.59 6.16 11.18
N GLY A 187 11.74 6.90 10.08
CA GLY A 187 12.01 8.33 10.08
C GLY A 187 10.73 9.16 10.00
N SER A 188 10.73 10.38 10.54
CA SER A 188 9.64 11.34 10.39
C SER A 188 10.14 12.75 10.06
N TYR A 189 9.24 13.61 9.56
CA TYR A 189 9.54 15.02 9.30
C TYR A 189 9.79 15.84 10.59
N ALA A 190 9.59 15.26 11.77
CA ALA A 190 10.09 15.82 13.03
C ALA A 190 11.62 15.84 13.12
N ARG A 191 12.34 15.45 12.05
CA ARG A 191 13.79 15.31 11.97
C ARG A 191 14.35 14.28 12.96
N LYS A 192 13.57 13.21 13.20
CA LYS A 192 13.88 12.14 14.14
C LYS A 192 13.80 10.77 13.44
N ILE A 193 14.57 9.84 13.97
CA ILE A 193 14.44 8.41 13.71
C ILE A 193 13.93 7.78 15.01
N PHE A 194 12.88 7.02 14.91
CA PHE A 194 12.26 6.31 16.04
C PHE A 194 12.59 4.83 15.98
N GLY A 195 13.03 4.26 17.11
CA GLY A 195 13.07 2.84 17.36
C GLY A 195 11.88 2.48 18.25
N ILE A 196 10.96 1.66 17.75
CA ILE A 196 9.69 1.33 18.42
C ILE A 196 9.69 -0.16 18.70
N LYS A 197 9.57 -0.53 19.96
CA LYS A 197 9.51 -1.92 20.38
C LYS A 197 8.08 -2.44 20.28
N VAL A 198 7.89 -3.53 19.55
CA VAL A 198 6.64 -4.30 19.56
C VAL A 198 6.69 -5.27 20.74
N LYS A 199 5.70 -5.20 21.62
CA LYS A 199 5.61 -6.07 22.80
C LYS A 199 4.56 -7.15 22.56
#